data_cf2a491af09f4de4ca7b16857d2c898f
#
_entry.id   cf2a491af09f4de4ca7b16857d2c898f
#
_cell.length_a   1.000
_cell.length_b   1.000
_cell.length_c   1.000
_cell.angle_alpha   90.00
_cell.angle_beta   90.00
_cell.angle_gamma   90.00
#
_symmetry.space_group_name_H-M   'P 1'
#
loop_
_entity.id
_entity.type
_entity.pdbx_description
1 polymer ?
#
loop_
_entity_poly.entity_id
_entity_poly.type
_entity_poly.pdbx_seq_one_letter_code
_entity_poly.pdbx_strand_id
1 'polypeptide(L)'
;HAGAGGTEAQDWCEMLIRMYQMYAQKNGYTASTLDILPGDDAGVKSATIMISGLNAYGYLKAEKGVHRLVRISPFDASGRRHTSFASIEVMPEIDDDVEINIRPEDLRIDTYRSSGAGGQHINKTDSAIRITHLPTGVVVSCQTQRSQHQNKEYAMRMLKSKLVEIA
;
A
#
# COMPACT_ATOMS: atom_id res chain seq x y z
N HIS A 1 0.56 -0.74 6.51
CA HIS A 1 1.48 -1.82 6.89
C HIS A 1 1.06 -2.44 8.21
N ALA A 2 0.95 -3.75 8.26
CA ALA A 2 0.74 -4.46 9.52
C ALA A 2 1.98 -4.33 10.41
N GLY A 3 1.75 -4.10 11.70
CA GLY A 3 2.81 -4.09 12.69
C GLY A 3 3.22 -5.48 13.13
N ALA A 4 4.05 -5.56 14.17
CA ALA A 4 4.37 -6.82 14.83
C ALA A 4 3.11 -7.41 15.47
N GLY A 5 2.95 -8.72 15.45
CA GLY A 5 1.79 -9.40 16.02
C GLY A 5 1.15 -10.46 15.13
N GLY A 6 1.78 -10.78 14.03
CA GLY A 6 1.36 -11.89 13.17
C GLY A 6 -0.04 -11.71 12.56
N THR A 7 -0.83 -12.78 12.59
CA THR A 7 -2.14 -12.86 11.94
C THR A 7 -3.12 -11.80 12.45
N GLU A 8 -3.12 -11.50 13.74
CA GLU A 8 -4.01 -10.48 14.32
C GLU A 8 -3.72 -9.08 13.76
N ALA A 9 -2.44 -8.70 13.66
CA ALA A 9 -2.06 -7.42 13.08
C ALA A 9 -2.36 -7.36 11.58
N GLN A 10 -2.19 -8.47 10.88
CA GLN A 10 -2.50 -8.56 9.45
C GLN A 10 -4.01 -8.46 9.20
N ASP A 11 -4.83 -9.04 10.06
CA ASP A 11 -6.28 -8.88 10.00
C ASP A 11 -6.69 -7.43 10.26
N TRP A 12 -6.06 -6.79 11.24
CA TRP A 12 -6.28 -5.37 11.52
C TRP A 12 -5.94 -4.49 10.31
N CYS A 13 -4.84 -4.77 9.65
CA CYS A 13 -4.46 -4.08 8.42
C CYS A 13 -5.55 -4.21 7.34
N GLU A 14 -6.07 -5.42 7.14
CA GLU A 14 -7.17 -5.66 6.19
C GLU A 14 -8.43 -4.90 6.57
N MET A 15 -8.78 -4.84 7.85
CA MET A 15 -9.92 -4.08 8.35
C MET A 15 -9.78 -2.59 8.05
N LEU A 16 -8.58 -2.03 8.22
CA LEU A 16 -8.32 -0.63 7.88
C LEU A 16 -8.46 -0.36 6.40
N ILE A 17 -7.96 -1.24 5.55
CA ILE A 17 -8.11 -1.13 4.10
C ILE A 17 -9.60 -1.08 3.74
N ARG A 18 -10.37 -1.99 4.28
CA ARG A 18 -11.81 -2.05 4.05
C ARG A 18 -12.52 -0.79 4.54
N MET A 19 -12.12 -0.28 5.69
CA MET A 19 -12.67 0.96 6.24
C MET A 19 -12.47 2.14 5.29
N TYR A 20 -11.26 2.29 4.75
CA TYR A 20 -10.98 3.38 3.82
C TYR A 20 -11.66 3.21 2.47
N GLN A 21 -11.81 1.98 1.99
CA GLN A 21 -12.56 1.71 0.77
C GLN A 21 -14.04 2.08 0.94
N MET A 22 -14.63 1.74 2.09
CA MET A 22 -16.01 2.11 2.42
C MET A 22 -16.17 3.62 2.59
N TYR A 23 -15.21 4.28 3.23
CA TYR A 23 -15.18 5.73 3.35
C TYR A 23 -15.14 6.41 1.97
N ALA A 24 -14.30 5.91 1.09
CA ALA A 24 -14.21 6.43 -0.28
C ALA A 24 -15.53 6.28 -1.02
N GLN A 25 -16.15 5.11 -0.96
CA GLN A 25 -17.43 4.86 -1.60
C GLN A 25 -18.53 5.78 -1.05
N LYS A 26 -18.59 5.93 0.27
CA LYS A 26 -19.61 6.77 0.94
C LYS A 26 -19.47 8.24 0.57
N ASN A 27 -18.27 8.72 0.33
CA ASN A 27 -18.00 10.12 0.01
C ASN A 27 -17.90 10.39 -1.49
N GLY A 28 -18.22 9.42 -2.33
CA GLY A 28 -18.18 9.58 -3.79
C GLY A 28 -16.77 9.61 -4.36
N TYR A 29 -15.78 9.12 -3.62
CA TYR A 29 -14.41 9.01 -4.09
C TYR A 29 -14.21 7.70 -4.86
N THR A 30 -13.20 7.70 -5.73
CA THR A 30 -12.75 6.49 -6.41
C THR A 30 -11.58 5.88 -5.65
N ALA A 31 -11.67 4.58 -5.35
CA ALA A 31 -10.59 3.86 -4.69
C ALA A 31 -10.11 2.72 -5.58
N SER A 32 -8.80 2.61 -5.76
CA SER A 32 -8.18 1.51 -6.49
C SER A 32 -6.97 0.97 -5.72
N THR A 33 -6.82 -0.35 -5.73
CA THR A 33 -5.68 -1.00 -5.09
C THR A 33 -4.51 -1.04 -6.06
N LEU A 34 -3.39 -0.42 -5.69
CA LEU A 34 -2.18 -0.38 -6.50
C LEU A 34 -1.24 -1.54 -6.20
N ASP A 35 -1.20 -1.96 -4.94
CA ASP A 35 -0.35 -3.04 -4.49
C ASP A 35 -0.97 -3.69 -3.26
N ILE A 36 -0.83 -5.00 -3.13
CA ILE A 36 -1.29 -5.74 -1.97
C ILE A 36 -0.36 -6.93 -1.70
N LEU A 37 0.07 -7.06 -0.46
CA LEU A 37 0.82 -8.20 0.00
C LEU A 37 -0.01 -8.92 1.06
N PRO A 38 -0.65 -10.06 0.69
CA PRO A 38 -1.52 -10.77 1.62
C PRO A 38 -0.73 -11.42 2.75
N GLY A 39 -1.42 -11.66 3.86
CA GLY A 39 -0.89 -12.42 4.97
C GLY A 39 -0.79 -13.91 4.64
N ASP A 40 0.01 -14.64 5.41
CA ASP A 40 0.22 -16.07 5.16
C ASP A 40 -1.03 -16.91 5.52
N ASP A 41 -1.69 -16.59 6.62
CA ASP A 41 -2.87 -17.30 7.10
C ASP A 41 -4.15 -16.50 6.90
N ALA A 42 -4.11 -15.22 7.16
CA ALA A 42 -5.24 -14.30 7.04
C ALA A 42 -4.75 -12.87 6.94
N GLY A 43 -5.62 -11.97 6.47
CA GLY A 43 -5.35 -10.56 6.44
C GLY A 43 -4.35 -10.13 5.38
N VAL A 44 -3.75 -8.97 5.60
CA VAL A 44 -2.85 -8.29 4.67
C VAL A 44 -1.63 -7.77 5.42
N LYS A 45 -0.43 -8.05 4.89
CA LYS A 45 0.83 -7.51 5.45
C LYS A 45 1.00 -6.04 5.12
N SER A 46 0.71 -5.68 3.88
CA SER A 46 0.74 -4.29 3.42
C SER A 46 -0.11 -4.12 2.17
N ALA A 47 -0.58 -2.91 1.95
CA ALA A 47 -1.29 -2.55 0.73
C ALA A 47 -1.11 -1.07 0.43
N THR A 48 -1.24 -0.71 -0.83
CA THR A 48 -1.28 0.66 -1.30
C THR A 48 -2.58 0.89 -2.04
N ILE A 49 -3.35 1.88 -1.61
CA ILE A 49 -4.63 2.24 -2.20
C ILE A 49 -4.55 3.67 -2.69
N MET A 50 -4.99 3.92 -3.92
CA MET A 50 -5.18 5.27 -4.44
C MET A 50 -6.63 5.69 -4.26
N ILE A 51 -6.85 6.78 -3.55
CA ILE A 51 -8.17 7.37 -3.35
C ILE A 51 -8.19 8.73 -4.04
N SER A 52 -9.11 8.88 -4.99
CA SER A 52 -9.23 10.08 -5.81
C SER A 52 -10.57 10.75 -5.57
N GLY A 53 -10.56 12.04 -5.35
CA GLY A 53 -11.75 12.84 -5.15
C GLY A 53 -11.42 14.23 -4.62
N LEU A 54 -12.43 15.08 -4.55
CA LEU A 54 -12.27 16.46 -4.10
C LEU A 54 -11.81 16.50 -2.64
N ASN A 55 -10.65 17.11 -2.41
CA ASN A 55 -10.03 17.25 -1.08
C ASN A 55 -9.72 15.92 -0.38
N ALA A 56 -9.57 14.82 -1.15
CA ALA A 56 -9.29 13.51 -0.57
C ALA A 56 -8.03 13.51 0.30
N TYR A 57 -6.94 14.08 -0.19
CA TYR A 57 -5.70 14.20 0.59
C TYR A 57 -5.89 15.06 1.83
N GLY A 58 -6.60 16.18 1.70
CA GLY A 58 -6.86 17.09 2.82
C GLY A 58 -7.57 16.42 4.00
N TYR A 59 -8.50 15.53 3.73
CA TYR A 59 -9.19 14.76 4.77
C TYR A 59 -8.36 13.59 5.28
N LEU A 60 -7.70 12.86 4.38
CA LEU A 60 -7.02 11.61 4.74
C LEU A 60 -5.63 11.82 5.34
N LYS A 61 -5.00 12.96 5.12
CA LYS A 61 -3.65 13.24 5.66
C LYS A 61 -3.58 13.11 7.19
N ALA A 62 -4.68 13.38 7.87
CA ALA A 62 -4.76 13.27 9.32
C ALA A 62 -4.75 11.82 9.83
N GLU A 63 -4.97 10.86 8.93
CA GLU A 63 -4.96 9.43 9.28
C GLU A 63 -3.55 8.84 9.34
N LYS A 64 -2.54 9.59 8.93
CA LYS A 64 -1.14 9.16 8.97
C LYS A 64 -0.72 8.83 10.40
N GLY A 65 -0.07 7.70 10.57
CA GLY A 65 0.47 7.28 11.86
C GLY A 65 0.15 5.83 12.19
N VAL A 66 0.28 5.52 13.46
CA VAL A 66 0.04 4.16 13.97
C VAL A 66 -1.37 4.06 14.53
N HIS A 67 -2.10 3.07 14.06
CA HIS A 67 -3.47 2.78 14.50
C HIS A 67 -3.47 1.52 15.37
N ARG A 68 -4.09 1.64 16.54
CA ARG A 68 -4.15 0.56 17.54
C ARG A 68 -5.53 -0.07 17.55
N LEU A 69 -5.57 -1.40 17.55
CA LEU A 69 -6.78 -2.18 17.80
C LEU A 69 -6.62 -2.98 19.08
N VAL A 70 -7.60 -2.86 19.96
CA VAL A 70 -7.70 -3.69 21.17
C VAL A 70 -9.00 -4.46 21.09
N ARG A 71 -8.92 -5.78 21.00
CA ARG A 71 -10.08 -6.64 20.95
C ARG A 71 -9.76 -8.05 21.43
N ILE A 72 -10.81 -8.83 21.65
CA ILE A 72 -10.67 -10.29 21.80
C ILE A 72 -10.42 -10.82 20.38
N SER A 73 -9.26 -11.46 20.18
CA SER A 73 -8.88 -11.93 18.85
C SER A 73 -9.69 -13.15 18.44
N PRO A 74 -10.26 -13.16 17.21
CA PRO A 74 -10.91 -14.35 16.67
C PRO A 74 -9.92 -15.48 16.34
N PHE A 75 -8.62 -15.19 16.35
CA PHE A 75 -7.55 -16.16 16.08
C PHE A 75 -6.98 -16.78 17.37
N ASP A 76 -7.45 -16.34 18.53
CA ASP A 76 -7.02 -16.88 19.82
C ASP A 76 -8.13 -17.75 20.42
N ALA A 77 -7.89 -19.06 20.46
CA ALA A 77 -8.83 -20.02 21.02
C ALA A 77 -9.11 -19.79 22.53
N SER A 78 -8.17 -19.14 23.22
CA SER A 78 -8.32 -18.81 24.65
C SER A 78 -9.23 -17.61 24.90
N GLY A 79 -9.64 -16.88 23.86
CA GLY A 79 -10.50 -15.71 24.00
C GLY A 79 -9.86 -14.53 24.73
N ARG A 80 -8.54 -14.41 24.68
CA ARG A 80 -7.80 -13.33 25.35
C ARG A 80 -7.87 -12.02 24.55
N ARG A 81 -7.76 -10.93 25.28
CA ARG A 81 -7.67 -9.60 24.67
C ARG A 81 -6.27 -9.40 24.07
N HIS A 82 -6.24 -8.93 22.83
CA HIS A 82 -5.02 -8.62 22.11
C HIS A 82 -4.97 -7.16 21.70
N THR A 83 -3.75 -6.62 21.64
CA THR A 83 -3.48 -5.29 21.11
C THR A 83 -2.64 -5.45 19.86
N SER A 84 -3.10 -4.85 18.76
CA SER A 84 -2.42 -4.88 17.46
C SER A 84 -2.22 -3.49 16.94
N PHE A 85 -1.19 -3.32 16.11
CA PHE A 85 -0.84 -2.05 15.50
C PHE A 85 -0.72 -2.21 13.99
N ALA A 86 -1.13 -1.17 13.27
CA ALA A 86 -0.87 -1.02 11.85
C ALA A 86 -0.49 0.43 11.58
N SER A 87 0.45 0.64 10.67
CA SER A 87 0.88 1.99 10.31
C SER A 87 0.26 2.41 8.98
N ILE A 88 -0.11 3.67 8.90
CA ILE A 88 -0.70 4.28 7.71
C ILE A 88 0.20 5.43 7.26
N GLU A 89 0.62 5.37 6.00
CA GLU A 89 1.25 6.48 5.30
C GLU A 89 0.24 7.10 4.36
N VAL A 90 0.23 8.42 4.30
CA VAL A 90 -0.65 9.17 3.41
C VAL A 90 0.21 10.14 2.60
N MET A 91 0.12 10.04 1.28
CA MET A 91 0.89 10.86 0.35
C MET A 91 -0.04 11.45 -0.70
N PRO A 92 0.16 12.71 -1.10
CA PRO A 92 -0.58 13.24 -2.24
C PRO A 92 -0.09 12.60 -3.53
N GLU A 93 -1.00 12.35 -4.47
CA GLU A 93 -0.62 12.10 -5.85
C GLU A 93 -0.22 13.43 -6.47
N ILE A 94 0.94 13.43 -7.13
CA ILE A 94 1.48 14.66 -7.71
C ILE A 94 1.21 14.64 -9.19
N ASP A 95 0.56 15.72 -9.67
CA ASP A 95 0.40 15.97 -11.09
C ASP A 95 1.76 16.22 -11.74
N ASP A 96 1.85 15.97 -13.05
CA ASP A 96 3.08 16.10 -13.83
C ASP A 96 3.70 17.50 -13.79
N ASP A 97 3.02 18.47 -13.17
CA ASP A 97 3.47 19.85 -13.06
C ASP A 97 4.53 20.08 -11.97
N VAL A 98 4.79 19.10 -11.13
CA VAL A 98 5.85 19.21 -10.10
C VAL A 98 7.13 18.61 -10.65
N GLU A 99 8.08 19.47 -11.01
CA GLU A 99 9.39 19.06 -11.50
C GLU A 99 10.24 18.49 -10.37
N ILE A 100 10.14 17.19 -10.15
CA ILE A 100 11.20 16.47 -9.47
C ILE A 100 12.04 15.79 -10.55
N ASN A 101 13.30 16.16 -10.59
CA ASN A 101 14.22 15.60 -11.56
C ASN A 101 14.68 14.22 -11.08
N ILE A 102 14.01 13.19 -11.53
CA ILE A 102 14.41 11.80 -11.28
C ILE A 102 15.26 11.36 -12.46
N ARG A 103 16.55 11.15 -12.21
CA ARG A 103 17.47 10.68 -13.24
C ARG A 103 17.42 9.16 -13.34
N PRO A 104 17.39 8.57 -14.55
CA PRO A 104 17.37 7.12 -14.72
C PRO A 104 18.53 6.40 -14.02
N GLU A 105 19.71 7.00 -13.98
CA GLU A 105 20.88 6.42 -13.32
C GLU A 105 20.76 6.32 -11.80
N ASP A 106 19.82 7.07 -11.20
CA ASP A 106 19.55 7.02 -9.76
C ASP A 106 18.54 5.94 -9.40
N LEU A 107 18.00 5.24 -10.38
CA LEU A 107 16.95 4.24 -10.19
C LEU A 107 17.49 2.83 -10.42
N ARG A 108 17.12 1.94 -9.51
CA ARG A 108 17.23 0.50 -9.73
C ARG A 108 15.83 -0.03 -9.95
N ILE A 109 15.57 -0.60 -11.12
CA ILE A 109 14.29 -1.16 -11.48
C ILE A 109 14.43 -2.68 -11.54
N ASP A 110 13.70 -3.36 -10.67
CA ASP A 110 13.64 -4.81 -10.63
C ASP A 110 12.26 -5.29 -11.04
N THR A 111 12.20 -6.33 -11.88
CA THR A 111 10.97 -7.04 -12.18
C THR A 111 10.91 -8.30 -11.34
N TYR A 112 9.72 -8.66 -10.87
CA TYR A 112 9.52 -9.85 -10.07
C TYR A 112 8.13 -10.42 -10.33
N ARG A 113 7.92 -11.65 -9.89
CA ARG A 113 6.60 -12.26 -9.97
C ARG A 113 5.74 -11.74 -8.83
N SER A 114 4.48 -11.40 -9.15
CA SER A 114 3.53 -11.04 -8.11
C SER A 114 3.37 -12.21 -7.15
N SER A 115 3.54 -11.94 -5.85
CA SER A 115 3.29 -12.92 -4.81
C SER A 115 1.83 -12.83 -4.38
N GLY A 116 1.12 -13.95 -4.41
CA GLY A 116 -0.22 -14.01 -3.89
C GLY A 116 -0.42 -15.30 -3.13
N ALA A 117 -1.11 -15.24 -2.00
CA ALA A 117 -1.48 -16.43 -1.24
C ALA A 117 -2.61 -17.17 -1.95
N GLY A 118 -2.54 -18.48 -2.03
CA GLY A 118 -3.61 -19.31 -2.52
C GLY A 118 -3.74 -19.46 -4.03
N GLY A 119 -2.74 -19.25 -4.71
CA GLY A 119 -2.37 -19.25 -6.05
C GLY A 119 -2.97 -20.08 -7.14
N GLN A 120 -4.20 -20.52 -7.11
CA GLN A 120 -4.75 -21.23 -8.26
C GLN A 120 -5.04 -20.33 -9.47
N HIS A 121 -5.11 -19.01 -9.26
CA HIS A 121 -5.42 -18.04 -10.30
C HIS A 121 -4.49 -16.83 -10.29
N ILE A 122 -3.35 -16.94 -9.62
CA ILE A 122 -2.35 -15.90 -9.66
C ILE A 122 -1.67 -15.97 -11.00
N ASN A 123 -1.86 -14.95 -11.79
CA ASN A 123 -1.01 -14.73 -12.94
C ASN A 123 0.40 -14.52 -12.43
N LYS A 124 1.18 -15.59 -12.46
CA LYS A 124 2.61 -15.54 -12.19
C LYS A 124 3.33 -14.87 -13.36
N THR A 125 2.86 -13.70 -13.73
CA THR A 125 3.50 -12.90 -14.77
C THR A 125 4.57 -12.04 -14.11
N ASP A 126 5.72 -11.90 -14.77
CA ASP A 126 6.81 -11.03 -14.35
C ASP A 126 6.44 -9.55 -14.56
N SER A 127 5.19 -9.18 -14.26
CA SER A 127 4.68 -7.81 -14.48
C SER A 127 4.90 -6.91 -13.28
N ALA A 128 5.20 -7.46 -12.13
CA ALA A 128 5.43 -6.67 -10.91
C ALA A 128 6.77 -5.91 -11.01
N ILE A 129 6.73 -4.65 -10.59
CA ILE A 129 7.87 -3.73 -10.66
C ILE A 129 8.20 -3.23 -9.27
N ARG A 130 9.49 -3.23 -8.96
CA ARG A 130 10.05 -2.56 -7.78
C ARG A 130 11.07 -1.52 -8.24
N ILE A 131 10.90 -0.28 -7.79
CA ILE A 131 11.81 0.81 -8.10
C ILE A 131 12.46 1.26 -6.79
N THR A 132 13.79 1.30 -6.78
CA THR A 132 14.60 1.82 -5.68
C THR A 132 15.26 3.11 -6.13
N HIS A 133 15.04 4.20 -5.40
CA HIS A 133 15.76 5.46 -5.62
C HIS A 133 17.03 5.40 -4.78
N LEU A 134 18.17 5.22 -5.46
CA LEU A 134 19.45 4.95 -4.81
C LEU A 134 19.90 6.07 -3.87
N PRO A 135 19.80 7.37 -4.23
CA PRO A 135 20.26 8.45 -3.35
C PRO A 135 19.50 8.55 -2.02
N THR A 136 18.19 8.23 -2.01
CA THR A 136 17.35 8.37 -0.80
C THR A 136 17.03 7.04 -0.14
N GLY A 137 17.24 5.92 -0.83
CA GLY A 137 16.86 4.61 -0.35
C GLY A 137 15.35 4.32 -0.40
N VAL A 138 14.55 5.21 -0.98
CA VAL A 138 13.11 5.03 -1.12
C VAL A 138 12.81 3.88 -2.08
N VAL A 139 11.95 2.96 -1.67
CA VAL A 139 11.53 1.81 -2.47
C VAL A 139 10.01 1.87 -2.69
N VAL A 140 9.59 1.68 -3.93
CA VAL A 140 8.18 1.57 -4.30
C VAL A 140 7.97 0.32 -5.14
N SER A 141 6.79 -0.28 -5.03
CA SER A 141 6.44 -1.45 -5.84
C SER A 141 5.00 -1.39 -6.31
N CYS A 142 4.73 -1.98 -7.46
CA CYS A 142 3.39 -2.10 -8.01
C CYS A 142 3.26 -3.45 -8.72
N GLN A 143 2.20 -4.20 -8.42
CA GLN A 143 1.95 -5.52 -9.02
C GLN A 143 0.51 -5.74 -9.45
N THR A 144 -0.34 -4.73 -9.33
CA THR A 144 -1.79 -4.87 -9.55
C THR A 144 -2.21 -4.73 -11.01
N GLN A 145 -1.38 -4.16 -11.85
CA GLN A 145 -1.68 -3.99 -13.25
C GLN A 145 -1.22 -5.21 -14.06
N ARG A 146 -1.89 -5.47 -15.17
CA ARG A 146 -1.57 -6.62 -16.03
C ARG A 146 -0.29 -6.43 -16.82
N SER A 147 0.03 -5.19 -17.15
CA SER A 147 1.17 -4.83 -17.98
C SER A 147 2.32 -4.34 -17.11
N GLN A 148 3.54 -4.81 -17.40
CA GLN A 148 4.76 -4.34 -16.79
C GLN A 148 4.93 -2.81 -16.96
N HIS A 149 4.56 -2.30 -18.13
CA HIS A 149 4.62 -0.88 -18.41
C HIS A 149 3.68 -0.06 -17.51
N GLN A 150 2.45 -0.52 -17.30
CA GLN A 150 1.50 0.15 -16.41
C GLN A 150 1.97 0.11 -14.95
N ASN A 151 2.53 -1.01 -14.49
CA ASN A 151 3.08 -1.11 -13.15
C ASN A 151 4.25 -0.14 -12.98
N LYS A 152 5.10 0.01 -13.99
CA LYS A 152 6.21 0.95 -13.98
C LYS A 152 5.71 2.39 -13.88
N GLU A 153 4.69 2.78 -14.64
CA GLU A 153 4.08 4.12 -14.55
C GLU A 153 3.55 4.42 -13.15
N TYR A 154 2.78 3.51 -12.58
CA TYR A 154 2.24 3.68 -11.23
C TYR A 154 3.35 3.74 -10.18
N ALA A 155 4.36 2.89 -10.30
CA ALA A 155 5.50 2.90 -9.40
C ALA A 155 6.28 4.22 -9.48
N MET A 156 6.47 4.77 -10.67
CA MET A 156 7.11 6.08 -10.86
C MET A 156 6.30 7.21 -10.22
N ARG A 157 4.98 7.19 -10.32
CA ARG A 157 4.11 8.18 -9.66
C ARG A 157 4.21 8.08 -8.15
N MET A 158 4.21 6.87 -7.60
CA MET A 158 4.40 6.66 -6.16
C MET A 158 5.76 7.16 -5.69
N LEU A 159 6.81 6.93 -6.48
CA LEU A 159 8.16 7.40 -6.18
C LEU A 159 8.21 8.93 -6.15
N LYS A 160 7.65 9.61 -7.14
CA LYS A 160 7.56 11.07 -7.16
C LYS A 160 6.86 11.61 -5.91
N SER A 161 5.74 11.01 -5.53
CA SER A 161 4.98 11.41 -4.34
C SER A 161 5.83 11.29 -3.08
N LYS A 162 6.55 10.20 -2.92
CA LYS A 162 7.43 10.00 -1.77
C LYS A 162 8.60 10.98 -1.74
N LEU A 163 9.20 11.27 -2.88
CA LEU A 163 10.32 12.21 -2.96
C LEU A 163 9.88 13.64 -2.65
N VAL A 164 8.68 14.04 -3.05
CA VAL A 164 8.13 15.36 -2.70
C VAL A 164 7.86 15.45 -1.21
N GLU A 165 7.37 14.39 -0.58
CA GLU A 165 7.13 14.38 0.86
C GLU A 165 8.43 14.54 1.65
N ILE A 166 9.54 13.99 1.15
CA ILE A 166 10.86 14.09 1.78
C ILE A 166 11.50 15.48 1.55
N ALA A 167 11.22 16.08 0.43
CA ALA A 167 11.71 17.43 0.13
C ALA A 167 10.92 18.52 0.92
#